data_1b503014f63fb9d3c84fbd6419d30f37
#
_entry.id   1b503014f63fb9d3c84fbd6419d30f37
#
_cell.length_a   1.000
_cell.length_b   1.000
_cell.length_c   1.000
_cell.angle_alpha   90.00
_cell.angle_beta   90.00
_cell.angle_gamma   90.00
#
_symmetry.space_group_name_H-M   'P 1'
#
loop_
_entity.id
_entity.type
_entity.pdbx_description
1 polymer ?
#
loop_
_entity_poly.entity_id
_entity_poly.type
_entity_poly.pdbx_seq_one_letter_code
_entity_poly.pdbx_strand_id
1 'polypeptide(L)'
;MWLGKRLARLFRALLAQEAPDDAFALALLKGEERELYLSMDPRDRAHGVRVAKRLLARYPEAPEAVLRAALLHDAGKALRPYRPWERVLVGLLAPPVPPYPLRQGLLGAFQVRRHHPLYAAERIKDPEVRALVLEHHAPQSLWGRRLHEADREE
;
A
#
# COMPACT_ATOMS: atom_id res chain seq x y z
N MET A 1 17.69 5.45 18.73
CA MET A 1 16.45 4.79 19.20
C MET A 1 15.37 4.75 18.12
N TRP A 2 14.96 5.87 17.56
CA TRP A 2 13.95 5.92 16.50
C TRP A 2 14.45 5.30 15.17
N LEU A 3 15.66 5.64 14.75
CA LEU A 3 16.31 5.12 13.56
C LEU A 3 16.55 3.60 13.65
N GLY A 4 17.00 3.11 14.81
CA GLY A 4 17.22 1.68 15.03
C GLY A 4 15.94 0.85 14.93
N LYS A 5 14.81 1.36 15.42
CA LYS A 5 13.50 0.70 15.29
C LYS A 5 13.02 0.67 13.84
N ARG A 6 13.25 1.73 13.06
CA ARG A 6 12.93 1.76 11.63
C ARG A 6 13.79 0.77 10.84
N LEU A 7 15.09 0.75 11.09
CA LEU A 7 16.00 -0.21 10.47
C LEU A 7 15.63 -1.66 10.79
N ALA A 8 15.36 -1.96 12.06
CA ALA A 8 14.94 -3.30 12.47
C ALA A 8 13.62 -3.72 11.81
N ARG A 9 12.68 -2.78 11.61
CA ARG A 9 11.41 -3.04 10.90
C ARG A 9 11.67 -3.32 9.42
N LEU A 10 12.53 -2.50 8.78
CA LEU A 10 12.91 -2.68 7.38
C LEU A 10 13.62 -4.02 7.16
N PHE A 11 14.56 -4.38 8.04
CA PHE A 11 15.24 -5.68 7.96
C PHE A 11 14.29 -6.86 8.16
N ARG A 12 13.36 -6.76 9.10
CA ARG A 12 12.33 -7.79 9.28
C ARG A 12 11.44 -7.92 8.04
N ALA A 13 11.03 -6.79 7.45
CA ALA A 13 10.25 -6.78 6.22
C ALA A 13 11.01 -7.40 5.03
N LEU A 14 12.34 -7.26 4.98
CA LEU A 14 13.18 -7.87 3.95
C LEU A 14 13.35 -9.38 4.14
N LEU A 15 13.38 -9.84 5.39
CA LEU A 15 13.64 -11.25 5.72
C LEU A 15 12.37 -12.09 5.84
N ALA A 16 11.23 -11.49 6.22
CA ALA A 16 9.96 -12.17 6.35
C ALA A 16 9.27 -12.28 4.98
N GLN A 17 9.42 -13.43 4.34
CA GLN A 17 8.64 -13.80 3.15
C GLN A 17 7.35 -14.48 3.61
N GLU A 18 6.37 -13.67 4.01
CA GLU A 18 5.03 -14.17 4.28
C GLU A 18 4.27 -14.31 2.96
N ALA A 19 3.68 -15.50 2.74
CA ALA A 19 2.80 -15.69 1.60
C ALA A 19 1.49 -14.92 1.81
N PRO A 20 1.02 -14.12 0.82
CA PRO A 20 -0.24 -13.40 0.94
C PRO A 20 -1.44 -14.37 0.94
N ASP A 21 -2.46 -14.04 1.74
CA ASP A 21 -3.77 -14.73 1.68
C ASP A 21 -4.58 -14.19 0.49
N ASP A 22 -4.21 -14.60 -0.70
CA ASP A 22 -4.86 -14.15 -1.94
C ASP A 22 -6.34 -14.58 -2.01
N ALA A 23 -6.70 -15.72 -1.42
CA ALA A 23 -8.09 -16.18 -1.40
C ALA A 23 -9.00 -15.18 -0.65
N PHE A 24 -8.55 -14.69 0.49
CA PHE A 24 -9.26 -13.64 1.24
C PHE A 24 -9.41 -12.37 0.41
N ALA A 25 -8.33 -11.92 -0.21
CA ALA A 25 -8.32 -10.70 -1.01
C ALA A 25 -9.23 -10.81 -2.24
N LEU A 26 -9.10 -11.88 -3.02
CA LEU A 26 -9.85 -12.08 -4.25
C LEU A 26 -11.35 -12.29 -4.02
N ALA A 27 -11.75 -12.75 -2.82
CA ALA A 27 -13.16 -12.84 -2.44
C ALA A 27 -13.80 -11.46 -2.27
N LEU A 28 -13.03 -10.45 -1.84
CA LEU A 28 -13.49 -9.06 -1.63
C LEU A 28 -13.39 -8.20 -2.89
N LEU A 29 -12.33 -8.38 -3.68
CA LEU A 29 -12.01 -7.54 -4.83
C LEU A 29 -12.94 -7.83 -6.02
N LYS A 30 -13.23 -6.80 -6.82
CA LYS A 30 -14.18 -6.85 -7.93
C LYS A 30 -13.50 -6.50 -9.25
N GLY A 31 -13.81 -7.26 -10.31
CA GLY A 31 -13.40 -6.94 -11.67
C GLY A 31 -11.90 -6.69 -11.80
N GLU A 32 -11.54 -5.53 -12.36
CA GLU A 32 -10.14 -5.12 -12.62
C GLU A 32 -9.30 -4.93 -11.36
N GLU A 33 -9.92 -4.76 -10.20
CA GLU A 33 -9.21 -4.68 -8.92
C GLU A 33 -8.41 -5.95 -8.61
N ARG A 34 -8.92 -7.11 -9.04
CA ARG A 34 -8.25 -8.40 -8.88
C ARG A 34 -6.93 -8.44 -9.66
N GLU A 35 -6.94 -7.95 -10.90
CA GLU A 35 -5.74 -7.88 -11.73
C GLU A 35 -4.73 -6.90 -11.15
N LEU A 36 -5.21 -5.73 -10.70
CA LEU A 36 -4.38 -4.73 -10.05
C LEU A 36 -3.71 -5.29 -8.79
N TYR A 37 -4.45 -5.99 -7.95
CA TYR A 37 -3.93 -6.65 -6.76
C TYR A 37 -2.87 -7.72 -7.10
N LEU A 38 -3.16 -8.57 -8.07
CA LEU A 38 -2.24 -9.63 -8.49
C LEU A 38 -0.96 -9.11 -9.14
N SER A 39 -0.96 -7.87 -9.65
CA SER A 39 0.23 -7.22 -10.18
C SER A 39 1.22 -6.76 -9.10
N MET A 40 0.77 -6.70 -7.85
CA MET A 40 1.58 -6.24 -6.72
C MET A 40 2.64 -7.25 -6.31
N ASP A 41 3.74 -6.75 -5.74
CA ASP A 41 4.73 -7.60 -5.06
C ASP A 41 4.05 -8.42 -3.96
N PRO A 42 4.38 -9.73 -3.80
CA PRO A 42 3.79 -10.57 -2.75
C PRO A 42 3.88 -9.97 -1.34
N ARG A 43 4.92 -9.20 -1.04
CA ARG A 43 5.07 -8.51 0.27
C ARG A 43 4.03 -7.42 0.45
N ASP A 44 3.78 -6.64 -0.60
CA ASP A 44 2.78 -5.57 -0.56
C ASP A 44 1.35 -6.17 -0.52
N ARG A 45 1.11 -7.31 -1.20
CA ARG A 45 -0.14 -8.06 -1.07
C ARG A 45 -0.36 -8.57 0.35
N ALA A 46 0.65 -9.23 0.93
CA ALA A 46 0.56 -9.72 2.30
C ALA A 46 0.32 -8.59 3.30
N HIS A 47 0.99 -7.45 3.13
CA HIS A 47 0.77 -6.25 3.95
C HIS A 47 -0.68 -5.76 3.83
N GLY A 48 -1.19 -5.59 2.62
CA GLY A 48 -2.59 -5.18 2.40
C GLY A 48 -3.61 -6.11 3.02
N VAL A 49 -3.37 -7.42 2.95
CA VAL A 49 -4.23 -8.43 3.60
C VAL A 49 -4.20 -8.27 5.13
N ARG A 50 -3.03 -8.06 5.73
CA ARG A 50 -2.93 -7.82 7.19
C ARG A 50 -3.68 -6.56 7.60
N VAL A 51 -3.53 -5.46 6.85
CA VAL A 51 -4.26 -4.21 7.10
C VAL A 51 -5.78 -4.44 7.02
N ALA A 52 -6.25 -5.13 5.99
CA ALA A 52 -7.69 -5.43 5.82
C ALA A 52 -8.22 -6.30 6.97
N LYS A 53 -7.50 -7.34 7.36
CA LYS A 53 -7.89 -8.22 8.47
C LYS A 53 -7.88 -7.47 9.80
N ARG A 54 -6.93 -6.57 10.04
CA ARG A 54 -6.90 -5.72 11.23
C ARG A 54 -8.10 -4.77 11.29
N LEU A 55 -8.42 -4.15 10.17
CA LEU A 55 -9.62 -3.29 10.07
C LEU A 55 -10.89 -4.08 10.39
N LEU A 56 -11.05 -5.25 9.81
CA LEU A 56 -12.22 -6.09 10.01
C LEU A 56 -12.33 -6.59 11.46
N ALA A 57 -11.21 -6.95 12.09
CA ALA A 57 -11.19 -7.36 13.49
C ALA A 57 -11.55 -6.22 14.44
N ARG A 58 -11.08 -5.00 14.17
CA ARG A 58 -11.33 -3.82 14.98
C ARG A 58 -12.71 -3.20 14.72
N TYR A 59 -13.15 -3.25 13.47
CA TYR A 59 -14.40 -2.68 12.98
C TYR A 59 -15.16 -3.73 12.14
N PRO A 60 -15.89 -4.66 12.77
CA PRO A 60 -16.64 -5.70 12.04
C PRO A 60 -17.66 -5.15 11.04
N GLU A 61 -18.12 -3.90 11.28
CA GLU A 61 -19.05 -3.16 10.42
C GLU A 61 -18.38 -2.41 9.27
N ALA A 62 -17.06 -2.55 9.10
CA ALA A 62 -16.32 -1.82 8.06
C ALA A 62 -16.94 -2.08 6.67
N PRO A 63 -17.25 -1.00 5.93
CA PRO A 63 -17.75 -1.14 4.56
C PRO A 63 -16.77 -1.93 3.69
N GLU A 64 -17.30 -2.71 2.76
CA GLU A 64 -16.50 -3.50 1.84
C GLU A 64 -15.49 -2.65 1.05
N ALA A 65 -15.89 -1.42 0.68
CA ALA A 65 -15.02 -0.47 -0.01
C ALA A 65 -13.76 -0.14 0.81
N VAL A 66 -13.84 -0.06 2.14
CA VAL A 66 -12.70 0.19 3.01
C VAL A 66 -11.73 -0.99 3.01
N LEU A 67 -12.25 -2.21 3.05
CA LEU A 67 -11.42 -3.42 2.99
C LEU A 67 -10.74 -3.56 1.61
N ARG A 68 -11.45 -3.24 0.54
CA ARG A 68 -10.91 -3.20 -0.83
C ARG A 68 -9.82 -2.14 -0.95
N ALA A 69 -10.03 -0.96 -0.38
CA ALA A 69 -9.01 0.09 -0.33
C ALA A 69 -7.77 -0.36 0.45
N ALA A 70 -7.94 -1.06 1.57
CA ALA A 70 -6.83 -1.63 2.34
C ALA A 70 -5.99 -2.60 1.51
N LEU A 71 -6.63 -3.42 0.67
CA LEU A 71 -5.94 -4.37 -0.20
C LEU A 71 -5.18 -3.70 -1.35
N LEU A 72 -5.62 -2.51 -1.79
CA LEU A 72 -5.14 -1.84 -2.99
C LEU A 72 -4.30 -0.59 -2.72
N HIS A 73 -4.20 -0.12 -1.47
CA HIS A 73 -3.58 1.17 -1.17
C HIS A 73 -2.13 1.28 -1.65
N ASP A 74 -1.41 0.17 -1.66
CA ASP A 74 -0.03 0.08 -2.12
C ASP A 74 0.13 -0.35 -3.60
N ALA A 75 -0.97 -0.53 -4.34
CA ALA A 75 -0.94 -1.05 -5.70
C ALA A 75 -0.14 -0.18 -6.68
N GLY A 76 -0.03 1.12 -6.42
CA GLY A 76 0.79 2.02 -7.23
C GLY A 76 2.28 1.67 -7.24
N LYS A 77 2.77 0.95 -6.25
CA LYS A 77 4.16 0.46 -6.21
C LYS A 77 4.48 -0.55 -7.30
N ALA A 78 3.47 -1.24 -7.84
CA ALA A 78 3.64 -2.20 -8.93
C ALA A 78 4.07 -1.56 -10.26
N LEU A 79 3.88 -0.25 -10.43
CA LEU A 79 4.30 0.46 -11.64
C LEU A 79 5.81 0.50 -11.84
N ARG A 80 6.53 0.58 -10.73
CA ARG A 80 7.98 0.58 -10.71
C ARG A 80 8.40 -0.15 -9.43
N PRO A 81 8.48 -1.50 -9.47
CA PRO A 81 8.86 -2.31 -8.32
C PRO A 81 10.23 -1.92 -7.78
N TYR A 82 10.38 -1.94 -6.48
CA TYR A 82 11.67 -1.68 -5.84
C TYR A 82 12.62 -2.85 -5.99
N ARG A 83 13.89 -2.55 -6.18
CA ARG A 83 14.96 -3.50 -5.87
C ARG A 83 15.10 -3.62 -4.33
N PRO A 84 15.62 -4.75 -3.79
CA PRO A 84 15.69 -4.93 -2.33
C PRO A 84 16.39 -3.79 -1.59
N TRP A 85 17.51 -3.29 -2.10
CA TRP A 85 18.24 -2.17 -1.50
C TRP A 85 17.50 -0.84 -1.60
N GLU A 86 16.67 -0.65 -2.64
CA GLU A 86 15.85 0.56 -2.81
C GLU A 86 14.77 0.65 -1.74
N ARG A 87 14.20 -0.47 -1.30
CA ARG A 87 13.23 -0.48 -0.19
C ARG A 87 13.81 0.13 1.08
N VAL A 88 15.07 -0.18 1.37
CA VAL A 88 15.78 0.41 2.52
C VAL A 88 15.99 1.90 2.30
N LEU A 89 16.49 2.29 1.14
CA LEU A 89 16.81 3.67 0.82
C LEU A 89 15.57 4.59 0.85
N VAL A 90 14.48 4.19 0.20
CA VAL A 90 13.23 4.98 0.19
C VAL A 90 12.53 5.01 1.55
N GLY A 91 12.82 4.04 2.41
CA GLY A 91 12.37 4.04 3.80
C GLY A 91 13.12 5.03 4.69
N LEU A 92 14.34 5.43 4.30
CA LEU A 92 15.20 6.33 5.06
C LEU A 92 15.15 7.77 4.53
N LEU A 93 15.02 7.94 3.22
CA LEU A 93 15.07 9.24 2.53
C LEU A 93 13.72 9.52 1.86
N ALA A 94 13.30 10.77 1.88
CA ALA A 94 12.04 11.22 1.27
C ALA A 94 12.23 12.56 0.56
N PRO A 95 13.04 12.60 -0.51
CA PRO A 95 13.25 13.84 -1.26
C PRO A 95 11.95 14.27 -1.95
N PRO A 96 11.75 15.59 -2.16
CA PRO A 96 10.65 16.08 -2.98
C PRO A 96 10.88 15.69 -4.44
N VAL A 97 9.89 15.01 -5.04
CA VAL A 97 9.93 14.56 -6.44
C VAL A 97 8.56 14.76 -7.10
N PRO A 98 8.51 15.13 -8.40
CA PRO A 98 7.23 15.25 -9.09
C PRO A 98 6.64 13.85 -9.39
N PRO A 99 5.29 13.73 -9.53
CA PRO A 99 4.68 12.44 -9.83
C PRO A 99 4.96 11.95 -11.26
N TYR A 100 5.13 12.86 -12.20
CA TYR A 100 5.32 12.55 -13.63
C TYR A 100 6.44 13.37 -14.27
N PRO A 101 7.08 12.84 -15.33
CA PRO A 101 6.95 11.47 -15.83
C PRO A 101 7.60 10.47 -14.89
N LEU A 102 7.03 9.27 -14.79
CA LEU A 102 7.60 8.21 -13.96
C LEU A 102 8.91 7.67 -14.56
N ARG A 103 9.96 7.69 -13.76
CA ARG A 103 11.31 7.28 -14.17
C ARG A 103 11.60 5.83 -13.76
N GLN A 104 12.49 5.17 -14.49
CA GLN A 104 12.90 3.78 -14.22
C GLN A 104 14.09 3.68 -13.25
N GLY A 105 14.91 4.73 -13.14
CA GLY A 105 16.06 4.75 -12.23
C GLY A 105 15.67 5.02 -10.77
N LEU A 106 16.66 5.38 -9.96
CA LEU A 106 16.49 5.65 -8.53
C LEU A 106 15.44 6.74 -8.26
N LEU A 107 15.36 7.76 -9.13
CA LEU A 107 14.32 8.79 -9.03
C LEU A 107 12.92 8.17 -9.06
N GLY A 108 12.70 7.15 -9.89
CA GLY A 108 11.42 6.42 -9.95
C GLY A 108 11.08 5.72 -8.64
N ALA A 109 12.07 5.18 -7.93
CA ALA A 109 11.83 4.59 -6.61
C ALA A 109 11.29 5.63 -5.62
N PHE A 110 11.86 6.83 -5.59
CA PHE A 110 11.35 7.94 -4.76
C PHE A 110 9.99 8.44 -5.23
N GLN A 111 9.75 8.50 -6.53
CA GLN A 111 8.43 8.87 -7.08
C GLN A 111 7.35 7.89 -6.61
N VAL A 112 7.60 6.60 -6.74
CA VAL A 112 6.66 5.56 -6.28
C VAL A 112 6.46 5.62 -4.77
N ARG A 113 7.52 5.82 -3.99
CA ARG A 113 7.42 5.96 -2.53
C ARG A 113 6.47 7.09 -2.14
N ARG A 114 6.56 8.22 -2.83
CA ARG A 114 5.79 9.43 -2.53
C ARG A 114 4.39 9.41 -3.13
N HIS A 115 4.26 8.95 -4.37
CA HIS A 115 3.07 9.13 -5.20
C HIS A 115 2.29 7.85 -5.51
N HIS A 116 2.64 6.70 -4.91
CA HIS A 116 1.89 5.47 -5.18
C HIS A 116 0.39 5.57 -4.86
N PRO A 117 -0.08 6.40 -3.91
CA PRO A 117 -1.52 6.61 -3.75
C PRO A 117 -2.19 7.16 -5.00
N LEU A 118 -1.57 8.14 -5.65
CA LEU A 118 -2.06 8.71 -6.91
C LEU A 118 -2.05 7.67 -8.03
N TYR A 119 -0.95 6.94 -8.20
CA TYR A 119 -0.82 5.92 -9.24
C TYR A 119 -1.83 4.78 -9.07
N ALA A 120 -2.10 4.35 -7.86
CA ALA A 120 -3.13 3.36 -7.57
C ALA A 120 -4.52 3.91 -7.84
N ALA A 121 -4.83 5.12 -7.35
CA ALA A 121 -6.14 5.75 -7.52
C ALA A 121 -6.52 5.91 -8.99
N GLU A 122 -5.58 6.25 -9.86
CA GLU A 122 -5.81 6.39 -11.31
C GLU A 122 -6.23 5.07 -11.99
N ARG A 123 -5.96 3.94 -11.36
CA ARG A 123 -6.30 2.60 -11.86
C ARG A 123 -7.56 2.00 -11.25
N ILE A 124 -8.15 2.66 -10.27
CA ILE A 124 -9.34 2.19 -9.55
C ILE A 124 -10.56 2.95 -10.08
N LYS A 125 -11.55 2.20 -10.56
CA LYS A 125 -12.78 2.78 -11.13
C LYS A 125 -13.81 3.15 -10.07
N ASP A 126 -13.93 2.33 -9.02
CA ASP A 126 -14.87 2.60 -7.93
C ASP A 126 -14.49 3.91 -7.21
N PRO A 127 -15.36 4.93 -7.22
CA PRO A 127 -15.02 6.25 -6.68
C PRO A 127 -14.77 6.25 -5.17
N GLU A 128 -15.44 5.40 -4.41
CA GLU A 128 -15.26 5.31 -2.97
C GLU A 128 -13.91 4.67 -2.63
N VAL A 129 -13.58 3.55 -3.27
CA VAL A 129 -12.27 2.90 -3.12
C VAL A 129 -11.14 3.82 -3.58
N ARG A 130 -11.32 4.49 -4.71
CA ARG A 130 -10.36 5.45 -5.25
C ARG A 130 -10.07 6.58 -4.26
N ALA A 131 -11.09 7.17 -3.68
CA ALA A 131 -10.95 8.27 -2.73
C ALA A 131 -10.16 7.83 -1.48
N LEU A 132 -10.47 6.67 -0.94
CA LEU A 132 -9.78 6.11 0.23
C LEU A 132 -8.31 5.80 -0.05
N VAL A 133 -8.01 5.21 -1.21
CA VAL A 133 -6.63 4.93 -1.64
C VAL A 133 -5.86 6.23 -1.83
N LEU A 134 -6.45 7.22 -2.48
CA LEU A 134 -5.81 8.50 -2.74
C LEU A 134 -5.42 9.22 -1.45
N GLU A 135 -6.27 9.19 -0.43
CA GLU A 135 -6.06 9.91 0.82
C GLU A 135 -5.26 9.15 1.88
N HIS A 136 -4.84 7.90 1.65
CA HIS A 136 -4.31 7.07 2.74
C HIS A 136 -3.02 7.59 3.39
N HIS A 137 -2.22 8.43 2.72
CA HIS A 137 -1.07 9.11 3.32
C HIS A 137 -1.46 10.37 4.11
N ALA A 138 -2.57 11.02 3.74
CA ALA A 138 -3.06 12.24 4.36
C ALA A 138 -4.60 12.16 4.52
N PRO A 139 -5.09 11.31 5.45
CA PRO A 139 -6.49 10.97 5.54
C PRO A 139 -7.38 12.16 5.96
N GLN A 140 -8.52 12.31 5.30
CA GLN A 140 -9.53 13.33 5.58
C GLN A 140 -10.82 12.73 6.15
N SER A 141 -11.25 11.58 5.63
CA SER A 141 -12.48 10.90 6.05
C SER A 141 -12.28 10.05 7.31
N LEU A 142 -13.38 9.68 7.96
CA LEU A 142 -13.34 8.77 9.11
C LEU A 142 -12.69 7.43 8.75
N TRP A 143 -13.14 6.81 7.66
CA TRP A 143 -12.60 5.53 7.23
C TRP A 143 -11.18 5.64 6.67
N GLY A 144 -10.83 6.78 6.05
CA GLY A 144 -9.46 7.07 5.65
C GLY A 144 -8.53 7.13 6.85
N ARG A 145 -8.92 7.76 7.94
CA ARG A 145 -8.13 7.79 9.19
C ARG A 145 -7.98 6.41 9.82
N ARG A 146 -9.03 5.60 9.84
CA ARG A 146 -8.99 4.22 10.35
C ARG A 146 -8.09 3.32 9.51
N LEU A 147 -8.16 3.47 8.19
CA LEU A 147 -7.26 2.77 7.26
C LEU A 147 -5.80 3.17 7.50
N HIS A 148 -5.53 4.46 7.58
CA HIS A 148 -4.18 4.99 7.83
C HIS A 148 -3.60 4.49 9.17
N GLU A 149 -4.41 4.45 10.21
CA GLU A 149 -4.00 3.92 11.52
C GLU A 149 -3.66 2.43 11.43
N ALA A 150 -4.51 1.62 10.81
CA ALA A 150 -4.27 0.20 10.62
C ALA A 150 -3.02 -0.08 9.79
N ASP A 151 -2.78 0.70 8.73
CA ASP A 151 -1.58 0.63 7.89
C ASP A 151 -0.30 0.92 8.70
N ARG A 152 -0.32 1.94 9.55
CA ARG A 152 0.83 2.32 10.38
C ARG A 152 1.17 1.30 11.46
N GLU A 153 0.24 0.51 11.89
CA GLU A 153 0.43 -0.51 12.93
C GLU A 153 1.01 -1.83 12.39
N GLU A 154 0.95 -2.05 11.06
CA GLU A 154 1.50 -3.19 10.36
C GLU A 154 2.90 -2.88 9.80
#